data_5269a839acc155f93721bfd099b75acb
#
_entry.id   5269a839acc155f93721bfd099b75acb
#
_cell.length_a   1.000
_cell.length_b   1.000
_cell.length_c   1.000
_cell.angle_alpha   90.00
_cell.angle_beta   90.00
_cell.angle_gamma   90.00
#
_symmetry.space_group_name_H-M   'P 1'
#
loop_
_entity.id
_entity.type
_entity.pdbx_description
1 polymer ?
#
loop_
_entity_poly.entity_id
_entity_poly.type
_entity_poly.pdbx_seq_one_letter_code
_entity_poly.pdbx_strand_id
1 'polypeptide(L)'
;HQRLVPVADVFFTTLASYLGRERPTEAIDDHVFVVLKGPNRGRPLTAAGLDEVMAGARGRAGLSHASCHELRHTCFTRLREAGMALEAIQAQAGHASIETTRVYLHLSNDWLAGEYQRAMAILDGLHEEEP
;
A
#
# COMPACT_ATOMS: atom_id res chain seq x y z
N HIS A 1 -15.42 0.17 -7.32
CA HIS A 1 -15.61 -1.12 -6.63
C HIS A 1 -14.82 -1.11 -5.33
N GLN A 2 -15.50 -1.39 -4.20
CA GLN A 2 -14.84 -1.63 -2.91
C GLN A 2 -14.19 -3.00 -2.93
N ARG A 3 -13.00 -3.12 -2.36
CA ARG A 3 -12.29 -4.39 -2.17
C ARG A 3 -11.54 -4.37 -0.85
N LEU A 4 -11.30 -5.53 -0.27
CA LEU A 4 -10.40 -5.70 0.86
C LEU A 4 -8.99 -5.98 0.34
N VAL A 5 -8.01 -5.29 0.92
CA VAL A 5 -6.60 -5.46 0.61
C VAL A 5 -5.87 -5.79 1.91
N PRO A 6 -5.24 -6.97 2.02
CA PRO A 6 -4.42 -7.28 3.18
C PRO A 6 -3.20 -6.36 3.23
N VAL A 7 -2.86 -5.94 4.43
CA VAL A 7 -1.68 -5.11 4.72
C VAL A 7 -1.01 -5.59 5.99
N ALA A 8 0.28 -5.30 6.14
CA ALA A 8 1.04 -5.68 7.33
C ALA A 8 0.63 -4.87 8.57
N ASP A 9 0.83 -5.44 9.75
CA ASP A 9 0.48 -4.80 11.04
C ASP A 9 1.14 -3.44 11.23
N VAL A 10 2.35 -3.26 10.72
CA VAL A 10 3.09 -1.99 10.74
C VAL A 10 2.29 -0.86 10.06
N PHE A 11 1.48 -1.17 9.04
CA PHE A 11 0.61 -0.19 8.42
C PHE A 11 -0.40 0.39 9.43
N PHE A 12 -1.05 -0.47 10.21
CA PHE A 12 -2.06 -0.02 11.18
C PHE A 12 -1.43 0.78 12.32
N THR A 13 -0.24 0.38 12.79
CA THR A 13 0.51 1.13 13.81
C THR A 13 0.89 2.52 13.29
N THR A 14 1.39 2.60 12.06
CA THR A 14 1.75 3.86 11.41
C THR A 14 0.52 4.73 11.15
N LEU A 15 -0.57 4.13 10.69
CA LEU A 15 -1.84 4.82 10.47
C LEU A 15 -2.40 5.40 11.78
N ALA A 16 -2.38 4.64 12.86
CA ALA A 16 -2.82 5.12 14.17
C ALA A 16 -1.99 6.31 14.66
N SER A 17 -0.66 6.25 14.47
CA SER A 17 0.24 7.38 14.78
C SER A 17 -0.09 8.63 13.94
N TYR A 18 -0.29 8.45 12.64
CA TYR A 18 -0.68 9.52 11.73
C TYR A 18 -2.01 10.17 12.14
N LEU A 19 -3.04 9.37 12.39
CA LEU A 19 -4.37 9.86 12.78
C LEU A 19 -4.34 10.60 14.11
N GLY A 20 -3.54 10.13 15.07
CA GLY A 20 -3.48 10.72 16.40
C GLY A 20 -2.54 11.91 16.56
N ARG A 21 -1.54 12.07 15.69
CA ARG A 21 -0.49 13.06 15.87
C ARG A 21 -0.30 14.04 14.73
N GLU A 22 -0.61 13.63 13.49
CA GLU A 22 -0.25 14.39 12.30
C GLU A 22 -1.46 14.89 11.52
N ARG A 23 -2.53 14.09 11.48
CA ARG A 23 -3.74 14.47 10.76
C ARG A 23 -4.38 15.69 11.43
N PRO A 24 -4.60 16.80 10.69
CA PRO A 24 -5.24 17.98 11.23
C PRO A 24 -6.63 17.68 11.79
N THR A 25 -6.95 18.16 12.99
CA THR A 25 -8.25 18.03 13.63
C THR A 25 -9.33 18.80 12.88
N GLU A 26 -8.93 19.86 12.17
CA GLU A 26 -9.78 20.71 11.33
C GLU A 26 -10.02 20.13 9.91
N ALA A 27 -9.63 18.88 9.66
CA ALA A 27 -9.88 18.23 8.37
C ALA A 27 -11.39 18.19 8.06
N ILE A 28 -11.74 18.67 6.86
CA ILE A 28 -13.09 19.07 6.46
C ILE A 28 -13.99 17.85 6.22
N ASP A 29 -13.41 16.66 6.01
CA ASP A 29 -14.15 15.45 5.62
C ASP A 29 -13.54 14.16 6.18
N ASP A 30 -14.18 13.04 5.86
CA ASP A 30 -13.82 11.70 6.35
C ASP A 30 -12.67 11.03 5.60
N HIS A 31 -11.98 11.74 4.68
CA HIS A 31 -10.82 11.17 4.00
C HIS A 31 -9.72 10.87 5.01
N VAL A 32 -9.20 9.65 4.93
CA VAL A 32 -8.10 9.22 5.82
C VAL A 32 -6.86 10.07 5.57
N PHE A 33 -6.44 10.21 4.31
CA PHE A 33 -5.24 10.96 3.95
C PHE A 33 -5.59 12.37 3.48
N VAL A 34 -4.99 13.35 4.15
CA VAL A 34 -5.20 14.78 3.88
C VAL A 34 -3.88 15.51 3.72
N VAL A 35 -3.94 16.68 3.13
CA VAL A 35 -2.78 17.57 2.99
C VAL A 35 -2.38 18.10 4.38
N LEU A 36 -1.11 17.93 4.76
CA LEU A 36 -0.62 18.27 6.08
C LEU A 36 -0.10 19.71 6.21
N LYS A 37 0.30 20.33 5.10
CA LYS A 37 0.96 21.65 5.09
C LYS A 37 0.46 22.53 3.96
N GLY A 38 0.64 23.84 4.11
CA GLY A 38 0.32 24.83 3.09
C GLY A 38 -1.16 25.23 3.06
N PRO A 39 -1.58 25.99 2.03
CA PRO A 39 -2.92 26.61 1.96
C PRO A 39 -4.06 25.59 1.83
N ASN A 40 -3.76 24.36 1.39
CA ASN A 40 -4.73 23.28 1.25
C ASN A 40 -4.71 22.30 2.44
N ARG A 41 -4.08 22.66 3.56
CA ARG A 41 -4.04 21.82 4.75
C ARG A 41 -5.45 21.37 5.16
N GLY A 42 -5.59 20.09 5.50
CA GLY A 42 -6.86 19.47 5.89
C GLY A 42 -7.77 19.06 4.74
N ARG A 43 -7.45 19.42 3.49
CA ARG A 43 -8.19 18.94 2.32
C ARG A 43 -7.74 17.53 1.92
N PRO A 44 -8.60 16.75 1.24
CA PRO A 44 -8.22 15.43 0.74
C PRO A 44 -6.93 15.43 -0.05
N LEU A 45 -6.07 14.45 0.19
CA LEU A 45 -4.86 14.26 -0.60
C LEU A 45 -5.25 13.72 -1.98
N THR A 46 -4.84 14.44 -3.02
CA THR A 46 -5.08 14.05 -4.42
C THR A 46 -3.97 13.14 -4.94
N ALA A 47 -4.21 12.48 -6.09
CA ALA A 47 -3.17 11.70 -6.78
C ALA A 47 -1.93 12.56 -7.10
N ALA A 48 -2.12 13.78 -7.59
CA ALA A 48 -1.02 14.71 -7.84
C ALA A 48 -0.27 15.09 -6.55
N GLY A 49 -0.98 15.28 -5.43
CA GLY A 49 -0.36 15.52 -4.13
C GLY A 49 0.45 14.32 -3.64
N LEU A 50 0.00 13.11 -3.91
CA LEU A 50 0.77 11.90 -3.61
C LEU A 50 2.05 11.81 -4.47
N ASP A 51 1.97 12.17 -5.74
CA ASP A 51 3.14 12.20 -6.63
C ASP A 51 4.17 13.25 -6.15
N GLU A 52 3.73 14.40 -5.64
CA GLU A 52 4.60 15.41 -5.02
C GLU A 52 5.29 14.87 -3.75
N VAL A 53 4.56 14.15 -2.89
CA VAL A 53 5.13 13.49 -1.69
C VAL A 53 6.22 12.49 -2.12
N MET A 54 5.95 11.68 -3.14
CA MET A 54 6.90 10.72 -3.69
C MET A 54 8.12 11.40 -4.31
N ALA A 55 7.94 12.48 -5.05
CA ALA A 55 9.03 13.26 -5.63
C ALA A 55 9.95 13.83 -4.53
N GLY A 56 9.37 14.38 -3.47
CA GLY A 56 10.10 14.87 -2.31
C GLY A 56 10.87 13.76 -1.56
N ALA A 57 10.25 12.60 -1.36
CA ALA A 57 10.91 11.44 -0.74
C ALA A 57 12.07 10.93 -1.60
N ARG A 58 11.85 10.78 -2.90
CA ARG A 58 12.87 10.40 -3.88
C ARG A 58 14.09 11.34 -3.84
N GLY A 59 13.84 12.65 -3.83
CA GLY A 59 14.91 13.66 -3.75
C GLY A 59 15.74 13.55 -2.46
N ARG A 60 15.08 13.34 -1.32
CA ARG A 60 15.79 13.16 -0.03
C ARG A 60 16.60 11.87 0.01
N ALA A 61 16.14 10.82 -0.67
CA ALA A 61 16.85 9.53 -0.76
C ALA A 61 17.96 9.53 -1.81
N GLY A 62 18.13 10.60 -2.61
CA GLY A 62 19.12 10.65 -3.69
C GLY A 62 18.85 9.68 -4.84
N LEU A 63 17.59 9.25 -5.00
CA LEU A 63 17.21 8.30 -6.05
C LEU A 63 16.87 9.02 -7.34
N SER A 64 17.35 8.50 -8.49
CA SER A 64 17.01 9.03 -9.81
C SER A 64 15.57 8.70 -10.21
N HIS A 65 15.09 7.51 -9.80
CA HIS A 65 13.74 7.02 -10.07
C HIS A 65 13.10 6.48 -8.79
N ALA A 66 11.88 6.86 -8.54
CA ALA A 66 10.93 6.21 -7.62
C ALA A 66 9.55 6.85 -7.85
N SER A 67 8.58 6.04 -8.16
CA SER A 67 7.18 6.42 -8.34
C SER A 67 6.27 5.48 -7.55
N CYS A 68 5.03 5.86 -7.32
CA CYS A 68 4.04 4.98 -6.70
C CYS A 68 3.88 3.67 -7.50
N HIS A 69 3.98 3.74 -8.83
CA HIS A 69 3.88 2.56 -9.69
C HIS A 69 5.06 1.61 -9.51
N GLU A 70 6.28 2.14 -9.42
CA GLU A 70 7.49 1.33 -9.19
C GLU A 70 7.49 0.70 -7.79
N LEU A 71 7.06 1.42 -6.76
CA LEU A 71 6.88 0.84 -5.43
C LEU A 71 5.86 -0.30 -5.43
N ARG A 72 4.74 -0.10 -6.11
CA ARG A 72 3.73 -1.14 -6.28
C ARG A 72 4.29 -2.36 -7.01
N HIS A 73 5.03 -2.15 -8.10
CA HIS A 73 5.67 -3.23 -8.86
C HIS A 73 6.67 -4.00 -7.99
N THR A 74 7.53 -3.29 -7.27
CA THR A 74 8.50 -3.88 -6.34
C THR A 74 7.82 -4.69 -5.25
N CYS A 75 6.75 -4.18 -4.66
CA CYS A 75 5.97 -4.89 -3.66
C CYS A 75 5.46 -6.23 -4.19
N PHE A 76 4.82 -6.24 -5.36
CA PHE A 76 4.28 -7.48 -5.93
C PHE A 76 5.35 -8.45 -6.39
N THR A 77 6.48 -7.96 -6.89
CA THR A 77 7.64 -8.80 -7.23
C THR A 77 8.16 -9.50 -5.98
N ARG A 78 8.38 -8.77 -4.87
CA ARG A 78 8.83 -9.35 -3.61
C ARG A 78 7.85 -10.35 -3.03
N LEU A 79 6.56 -10.06 -3.03
CA LEU A 79 5.54 -11.00 -2.61
C LEU A 79 5.55 -12.28 -3.46
N ARG A 80 5.78 -12.16 -4.77
CA ARG A 80 5.92 -13.30 -5.67
C ARG A 80 7.16 -14.13 -5.36
N GLU A 81 8.29 -13.49 -5.13
CA GLU A 81 9.55 -14.14 -4.75
C GLU A 81 9.44 -14.85 -3.41
N ALA A 82 8.67 -14.28 -2.47
CA ALA A 82 8.32 -14.90 -1.18
C ALA A 82 7.27 -16.02 -1.29
N GLY A 83 6.89 -16.43 -2.49
CA GLY A 83 6.02 -17.57 -2.75
C GLY A 83 4.52 -17.27 -2.75
N MET A 84 4.10 -16.00 -2.71
CA MET A 84 2.68 -15.66 -2.81
C MET A 84 2.12 -16.12 -4.15
N ALA A 85 0.96 -16.77 -4.14
CA ALA A 85 0.31 -17.26 -5.35
C ALA A 85 -0.01 -16.11 -6.32
N LEU A 86 0.17 -16.35 -7.62
CA LEU A 86 -0.05 -15.32 -8.65
C LEU A 86 -1.48 -14.79 -8.63
N GLU A 87 -2.45 -15.65 -8.40
CA GLU A 87 -3.86 -15.32 -8.28
C GLU A 87 -4.12 -14.37 -7.09
N ALA A 88 -3.43 -14.59 -5.97
CA ALA A 88 -3.52 -13.72 -4.80
C ALA A 88 -2.93 -12.33 -5.09
N ILE A 89 -1.79 -12.28 -5.77
CA ILE A 89 -1.16 -11.02 -6.20
C ILE A 89 -2.08 -10.24 -7.15
N GLN A 90 -2.69 -10.91 -8.10
CA GLN A 90 -3.63 -10.29 -9.05
C GLN A 90 -4.88 -9.76 -8.35
N ALA A 91 -5.44 -10.53 -7.40
CA ALA A 91 -6.57 -10.10 -6.57
C ALA A 91 -6.21 -8.86 -5.74
N GLN A 92 -5.05 -8.86 -5.09
CA GLN A 92 -4.55 -7.72 -4.31
C GLN A 92 -4.27 -6.51 -5.20
N ALA A 93 -3.72 -6.72 -6.39
CA ALA A 93 -3.45 -5.66 -7.34
C ALA A 93 -4.72 -5.01 -7.90
N GLY A 94 -5.83 -5.71 -7.90
CA GLY A 94 -7.09 -5.21 -8.46
C GLY A 94 -7.04 -5.03 -9.97
N HIS A 95 -6.31 -5.89 -10.67
CA HIS A 95 -6.37 -5.96 -12.12
C HIS A 95 -7.74 -6.50 -12.54
N ALA A 96 -8.69 -5.59 -12.70
CA ALA A 96 -10.03 -5.89 -13.18
C ALA A 96 -10.06 -5.87 -14.71
N SER A 97 -9.53 -6.90 -15.36
CA SER A 97 -10.12 -7.30 -16.62
C SER A 97 -11.37 -8.14 -16.28
N ILE A 98 -12.45 -7.99 -17.05
CA ILE A 98 -13.73 -8.70 -16.83
C ILE A 98 -13.53 -10.23 -16.85
N GLU A 99 -12.55 -10.73 -17.58
CA GLU A 99 -12.18 -12.15 -17.61
C GLU A 99 -11.51 -12.63 -16.32
N THR A 100 -10.65 -11.81 -15.72
CA THR A 100 -9.96 -12.12 -14.46
C THR A 100 -10.90 -12.10 -13.26
N THR A 101 -11.92 -11.25 -13.26
CA THR A 101 -12.91 -11.17 -12.18
C THR A 101 -13.71 -12.48 -12.03
N ARG A 102 -13.97 -13.21 -13.11
CA ARG A 102 -14.66 -14.52 -13.08
C ARG A 102 -13.83 -15.60 -12.40
N VAL A 103 -12.51 -15.58 -12.56
CA VAL A 103 -11.59 -16.57 -11.98
C VAL A 103 -11.44 -16.37 -10.47
N TYR A 104 -11.55 -15.12 -9.97
CA TYR A 104 -11.29 -14.79 -8.56
C TYR A 104 -12.54 -14.66 -7.69
N LEU A 105 -13.75 -14.78 -8.24
CA LEU A 105 -15.01 -14.70 -7.48
C LEU A 105 -15.14 -15.78 -6.39
N HIS A 106 -14.35 -16.84 -6.44
CA HIS A 106 -14.33 -17.93 -5.46
C HIS A 106 -13.20 -17.81 -4.43
N LEU A 107 -12.28 -16.85 -4.59
CA LEU A 107 -11.22 -16.64 -3.62
C LEU A 107 -11.77 -15.83 -2.44
N SER A 108 -11.77 -16.45 -1.26
CA SER A 108 -12.19 -15.77 -0.04
C SER A 108 -11.17 -14.72 0.39
N ASN A 109 -11.64 -13.67 1.07
CA ASN A 109 -10.77 -12.68 1.68
C ASN A 109 -9.80 -13.31 2.70
N ASP A 110 -10.22 -14.35 3.39
CA ASP A 110 -9.40 -15.08 4.35
C ASP A 110 -8.25 -15.83 3.67
N TRP A 111 -8.50 -16.44 2.51
CA TRP A 111 -7.45 -17.07 1.72
C TRP A 111 -6.41 -16.03 1.25
N LEU A 112 -6.86 -14.90 0.71
CA LEU A 112 -5.96 -13.82 0.27
C LEU A 112 -5.13 -13.26 1.44
N ALA A 113 -5.75 -13.04 2.59
CA ALA A 113 -5.05 -12.60 3.79
C ALA A 113 -3.99 -13.62 4.25
N GLY A 114 -4.33 -14.91 4.23
CA GLY A 114 -3.40 -15.99 4.56
C GLY A 114 -2.20 -16.07 3.63
N GLU A 115 -2.40 -15.94 2.32
CA GLU A 115 -1.32 -15.88 1.32
C GLU A 115 -0.39 -14.70 1.58
N TYR A 116 -0.96 -13.52 1.82
CA TYR A 116 -0.19 -12.33 2.12
C TYR A 116 0.63 -12.47 3.40
N GLN A 117 0.03 -12.96 4.49
CA GLN A 117 0.71 -13.15 5.77
C GLN A 117 1.88 -14.13 5.66
N ARG A 118 1.71 -15.24 4.93
CA ARG A 118 2.81 -16.20 4.70
C ARG A 118 3.97 -15.57 3.94
N ALA A 119 3.68 -14.79 2.90
CA ALA A 119 4.72 -14.11 2.13
C ALA A 119 5.44 -13.04 2.98
N MET A 120 4.70 -12.26 3.77
CA MET A 120 5.29 -11.26 4.66
C MET A 120 6.18 -11.88 5.73
N ALA A 121 5.80 -13.01 6.33
CA ALA A 121 6.64 -13.69 7.32
C ALA A 121 8.00 -14.12 6.74
N ILE A 122 8.03 -14.51 5.46
CA ILE A 122 9.29 -14.84 4.76
C ILE A 122 10.12 -13.57 4.53
N LEU A 123 9.50 -12.48 4.08
CA LEU A 123 10.19 -11.23 3.82
C LEU A 123 10.76 -10.60 5.10
N ASP A 124 10.01 -10.65 6.20
CA ASP A 124 10.45 -10.13 7.50
C ASP A 124 11.63 -10.96 8.03
N GLY A 125 11.61 -12.30 7.90
CA GLY A 125 12.72 -13.18 8.26
C GLY A 125 14.01 -12.91 7.48
N LEU A 126 13.91 -12.49 6.22
CA LEU A 126 15.08 -12.12 5.40
C LEU A 126 15.71 -10.79 5.85
N HIS A 127 14.94 -9.87 6.42
CA HIS A 127 15.46 -8.61 6.95
C HIS A 127 16.19 -8.75 8.28
N GLU A 128 15.91 -9.78 9.05
CA GLU A 128 16.60 -10.08 10.33
C GLU A 128 17.97 -10.74 10.12
N GLU A 129 18.23 -11.29 8.94
CA GLU A 129 19.49 -11.99 8.60
C GLU A 129 20.52 -11.09 7.90
N GLU A 130 20.19 -9.85 7.52
CA GLU A 130 21.15 -8.89 6.99
C GLU A 130 21.88 -8.18 8.17
N PRO A 131 23.22 -8.34 8.28
CA PRO A 131 24.02 -7.73 9.35
C PRO A 131 24.15 -6.20 9.20
#